data_a265f247f76dedad47f804c0c81f3ce9
#
_entry.id   a265f247f76dedad47f804c0c81f3ce9
#
_cell.length_a   1.000
_cell.length_b   1.000
_cell.length_c   1.000
_cell.angle_alpha   90.00
_cell.angle_beta   90.00
_cell.angle_gamma   90.00
#
_symmetry.space_group_name_H-M   'P 1'
#
loop_
_entity.id
_entity.type
_entity.pdbx_description
1 polymer ?
#
loop_
_entity_poly.entity_id
_entity_poly.type
_entity_poly.pdbx_seq_one_letter_code
_entity_poly.pdbx_strand_id
1 'polypeptide(L)'
;KNSYTKSVVVGHTDSWGSEAYNDRLSLRRAEAVKAFLVGQGVPADKVVTQGMGERQLLVDPASCKGTKAQRQACEQPNRRVTVDIEGASVPGNQVDAWKRELSEVGVHVTK
;
A
#
# COMPACT_ATOMS: atom_id res chain seq x y z
N LYS A 1 -20.58 -14.89 8.60
CA LYS A 1 -20.66 -13.70 7.79
C LYS A 1 -19.63 -12.67 8.23
N ASN A 2 -18.87 -12.15 7.28
CA ASN A 2 -17.81 -11.22 7.59
C ASN A 2 -18.37 -9.85 7.96
N SER A 3 -17.72 -9.21 8.91
CA SER A 3 -18.07 -7.87 9.36
C SER A 3 -16.83 -6.97 9.24
N TYR A 4 -17.00 -5.80 8.65
CA TYR A 4 -15.91 -4.85 8.45
C TYR A 4 -16.28 -3.52 9.08
N THR A 5 -15.41 -2.99 9.94
CA THR A 5 -15.59 -1.65 10.48
C THR A 5 -14.92 -0.63 9.58
N LYS A 6 -13.64 -0.86 9.26
CA LYS A 6 -12.87 0.06 8.44
C LYS A 6 -11.59 -0.60 7.94
N SER A 7 -11.23 -0.30 6.70
CA SER A 7 -9.92 -0.65 6.15
C SER A 7 -9.27 0.62 5.61
N VAL A 8 -8.02 0.86 5.98
CA VAL A 8 -7.28 2.04 5.51
C VAL A 8 -6.17 1.55 4.58
N VAL A 9 -6.20 2.03 3.35
CA VAL A 9 -5.23 1.69 2.31
C VAL A 9 -4.38 2.90 2.04
N VAL A 10 -3.07 2.80 2.28
CA VAL A 10 -2.15 3.92 2.11
C VAL A 10 -1.10 3.56 1.08
N GLY A 11 -1.03 4.34 0.01
CA GLY A 11 -0.01 4.20 -1.02
C GLY A 11 1.20 5.07 -0.73
N HIS A 12 2.38 4.55 -1.03
CA HIS A 12 3.65 5.25 -0.84
C HIS A 12 4.50 5.13 -2.10
N THR A 13 5.39 6.10 -2.30
CA THR A 13 6.34 6.10 -3.40
C THR A 13 7.76 6.28 -2.86
N ASP A 14 8.74 6.11 -3.75
CA ASP A 14 10.11 6.53 -3.45
C ASP A 14 10.26 8.05 -3.66
N SER A 15 11.49 8.55 -3.56
CA SER A 15 11.79 9.99 -3.68
C SER A 15 11.96 10.48 -5.12
N TRP A 16 11.84 9.59 -6.11
CA TRP A 16 12.04 9.94 -7.52
C TRP A 16 10.77 10.54 -8.12
N GLY A 17 10.92 11.60 -8.90
CA GLY A 17 9.81 12.31 -9.51
C GLY A 17 9.35 13.49 -8.67
N SER A 18 8.37 14.24 -9.19
CA SER A 18 7.83 15.39 -8.46
C SER A 18 6.91 14.94 -7.34
N GLU A 19 6.75 15.79 -6.33
CA GLU A 19 5.84 15.51 -5.22
C GLU A 19 4.41 15.33 -5.72
N ALA A 20 3.96 16.19 -6.62
CA ALA A 20 2.60 16.09 -7.17
C ALA A 20 2.39 14.79 -7.95
N TYR A 21 3.38 14.37 -8.73
CA TYR A 21 3.32 13.11 -9.46
C TYR A 21 3.25 11.93 -8.49
N ASN A 22 4.08 11.93 -7.45
CA ASN A 22 4.13 10.86 -6.48
C ASN A 22 2.86 10.79 -5.64
N ASP A 23 2.25 11.93 -5.33
CA ASP A 23 0.96 11.96 -4.64
C ASP A 23 -0.12 11.26 -5.46
N ARG A 24 -0.19 11.57 -6.75
CA ARG A 24 -1.16 10.93 -7.65
C ARG A 24 -0.88 9.45 -7.84
N LEU A 25 0.39 9.08 -7.97
CA LEU A 25 0.80 7.69 -8.17
C LEU A 25 0.45 6.84 -6.94
N SER A 26 0.75 7.36 -5.75
CA SER A 26 0.47 6.65 -4.51
C SER A 26 -1.03 6.46 -4.30
N LEU A 27 -1.83 7.48 -4.63
CA LEU A 27 -3.29 7.36 -4.53
C LEU A 27 -3.83 6.33 -5.53
N ARG A 28 -3.34 6.33 -6.78
CA ARG A 28 -3.76 5.32 -7.76
C ARG A 28 -3.45 3.91 -7.30
N ARG A 29 -2.29 3.71 -6.68
CA ARG A 29 -1.93 2.40 -6.12
C ARG A 29 -2.88 1.99 -5.00
N ALA A 30 -3.22 2.93 -4.12
CA ALA A 30 -4.19 2.67 -3.05
C ALA A 30 -5.57 2.34 -3.60
N GLU A 31 -6.01 3.06 -4.63
CA GLU A 31 -7.31 2.82 -5.26
C GLU A 31 -7.36 1.44 -5.94
N ALA A 32 -6.27 1.00 -6.53
CA ALA A 32 -6.21 -0.34 -7.14
C ALA A 32 -6.37 -1.43 -6.07
N VAL A 33 -5.77 -1.24 -4.90
CA VAL A 33 -5.91 -2.19 -3.79
C VAL A 33 -7.34 -2.16 -3.24
N LYS A 34 -7.95 -0.97 -3.15
CA LYS A 34 -9.35 -0.87 -2.77
C LYS A 34 -10.24 -1.69 -3.72
N ALA A 35 -10.01 -1.57 -5.03
CA ALA A 35 -10.77 -2.33 -6.02
C ALA A 35 -10.61 -3.84 -5.79
N PHE A 36 -9.42 -4.30 -5.46
CA PHE A 36 -9.20 -5.70 -5.11
C PHE A 36 -10.04 -6.12 -3.89
N LEU A 37 -9.98 -5.34 -2.81
CA LEU A 37 -10.72 -5.66 -1.59
C LEU A 37 -12.22 -5.68 -1.82
N VAL A 38 -12.74 -4.71 -2.58
CA VAL A 38 -14.16 -4.67 -2.93
C VAL A 38 -14.55 -5.91 -3.73
N GLY A 39 -13.68 -6.35 -4.65
CA GLY A 39 -13.89 -7.58 -5.40
C GLY A 39 -13.91 -8.83 -4.51
N GLN A 40 -13.27 -8.77 -3.34
CA GLN A 40 -13.25 -9.85 -2.37
C GLN A 40 -14.42 -9.80 -1.37
N GLY A 41 -15.32 -8.84 -1.51
CA GLY A 41 -16.51 -8.72 -0.69
C GLY A 41 -16.46 -7.67 0.40
N VAL A 42 -15.40 -6.85 0.47
CA VAL A 42 -15.33 -5.75 1.43
C VAL A 42 -16.19 -4.60 0.92
N PRO A 43 -17.13 -4.07 1.75
CA PRO A 43 -17.95 -2.96 1.31
C PRO A 43 -17.12 -1.73 0.95
N ALA A 44 -17.40 -1.12 -0.19
CA ALA A 44 -16.62 0.02 -0.70
C ALA A 44 -16.62 1.20 0.28
N ASP A 45 -17.73 1.45 0.97
CA ASP A 45 -17.84 2.54 1.94
C ASP A 45 -17.03 2.28 3.23
N LYS A 46 -16.49 1.09 3.39
CA LYS A 46 -15.65 0.74 4.53
C LYS A 46 -14.16 0.79 4.18
N VAL A 47 -13.80 1.15 2.95
CA VAL A 47 -12.40 1.23 2.53
C VAL A 47 -12.04 2.70 2.28
N VAL A 48 -11.06 3.18 3.03
CA VAL A 48 -10.52 4.54 2.89
C VAL A 48 -9.16 4.46 2.21
N THR A 49 -8.94 5.29 1.20
CA THR A 49 -7.66 5.34 0.49
C THR A 49 -6.93 6.65 0.79
N GLN A 50 -5.60 6.57 0.87
CA GLN A 50 -4.73 7.72 1.06
C GLN A 50 -3.50 7.57 0.17
N GLY A 51 -3.09 8.69 -0.43
CA GLY A 51 -1.83 8.77 -1.15
C GLY A 51 -0.85 9.63 -0.36
N MET A 52 0.19 9.02 0.20
CA MET A 52 1.19 9.73 1.00
C MET A 52 2.40 10.17 0.18
N GLY A 53 2.50 9.72 -1.10
CA GLY A 53 3.64 10.05 -1.92
C GLY A 53 4.93 9.62 -1.25
N GLU A 54 5.91 10.55 -1.17
CA GLU A 54 7.19 10.30 -0.56
C GLU A 54 7.29 10.84 0.88
N ARG A 55 6.16 11.11 1.54
CA ARG A 55 6.16 11.73 2.87
C ARG A 55 6.52 10.79 4.00
N GLN A 56 6.41 9.47 3.79
CA GLN A 56 6.71 8.46 4.81
C GLN A 56 7.67 7.41 4.25
N LEU A 57 8.92 7.80 4.11
CA LEU A 57 9.96 6.92 3.57
C LEU A 57 10.48 5.97 4.65
N LEU A 58 10.64 4.71 4.30
CA LEU A 58 11.28 3.72 5.16
C LEU A 58 12.80 3.76 5.02
N VAL A 59 13.28 4.11 3.83
CA VAL A 59 14.69 4.22 3.52
C VAL A 59 14.98 5.68 3.19
N ASP A 60 15.96 6.27 3.87
CA ASP A 60 16.39 7.64 3.59
C ASP A 60 17.14 7.66 2.25
N PRO A 61 16.66 8.45 1.26
CA PRO A 61 17.34 8.53 -0.05
C PRO A 61 18.80 8.94 0.06
N ALA A 62 19.17 9.74 1.08
CA ALA A 62 20.54 10.16 1.29
C ALA A 62 21.46 8.99 1.63
N SER A 63 20.92 7.87 2.13
CA SER A 63 21.70 6.67 2.40
C SER A 63 21.93 5.82 1.15
N CYS A 64 21.21 6.12 0.06
CA CYS A 64 21.29 5.37 -1.19
C CYS A 64 22.34 5.98 -2.10
N LYS A 65 23.39 5.23 -2.41
CA LYS A 65 24.54 5.73 -3.17
C LYS A 65 24.84 4.83 -4.35
N GLY A 66 25.65 5.36 -5.29
CA GLY A 66 26.05 4.63 -6.49
C GLY A 66 25.36 5.13 -7.74
N THR A 67 25.16 4.26 -8.71
CA THR A 67 24.47 4.59 -9.96
C THR A 67 23.01 4.88 -9.72
N LYS A 68 22.36 5.47 -10.74
CA LYS A 68 20.91 5.71 -10.69
C LYS A 68 20.15 4.40 -10.40
N ALA A 69 20.52 3.32 -11.10
CA ALA A 69 19.88 2.03 -10.91
C ALA A 69 20.07 1.49 -9.49
N GLN A 70 21.27 1.64 -8.93
CA GLN A 70 21.56 1.22 -7.56
C GLN A 70 20.76 2.02 -6.54
N ARG A 71 20.65 3.34 -6.74
CA ARG A 71 19.88 4.21 -5.85
C ARG A 71 18.39 3.90 -5.91
N GLN A 72 17.85 3.63 -7.09
CA GLN A 72 16.45 3.25 -7.25
C GLN A 72 16.15 1.90 -6.59
N ALA A 73 17.05 0.94 -6.73
CA ALA A 73 16.91 -0.36 -6.07
C ALA A 73 16.96 -0.23 -4.55
N CYS A 74 17.83 0.65 -4.04
CA CYS A 74 17.93 0.94 -2.61
C CYS A 74 16.60 1.47 -2.03
N GLU A 75 15.87 2.27 -2.80
CA GLU A 75 14.60 2.83 -2.36
C GLU A 75 13.39 1.93 -2.61
N GLN A 76 13.60 0.71 -3.07
CA GLN A 76 12.49 -0.22 -3.34
C GLN A 76 11.54 -0.37 -2.16
N PRO A 77 12.00 -0.47 -0.89
CA PRO A 77 11.07 -0.57 0.24
C PRO A 77 10.14 0.64 0.42
N ASN A 78 10.49 1.79 -0.17
CA ASN A 78 9.63 2.98 -0.12
C ASN A 78 8.42 2.86 -1.04
N ARG A 79 8.53 2.07 -2.10
CA ARG A 79 7.45 1.85 -3.07
C ARG A 79 6.55 0.73 -2.56
N ARG A 80 5.52 1.11 -1.82
CA ARG A 80 4.65 0.13 -1.15
C ARG A 80 3.23 0.64 -0.99
N VAL A 81 2.32 -0.28 -0.71
CA VAL A 81 0.97 0.03 -0.24
C VAL A 81 0.75 -0.75 1.05
N THR A 82 0.22 -0.09 2.05
CA THR A 82 -0.14 -0.74 3.30
C THR A 82 -1.66 -0.81 3.43
N VAL A 83 -2.16 -1.91 3.96
CA VAL A 83 -3.59 -2.10 4.23
C VAL A 83 -3.73 -2.42 5.71
N ASP A 84 -4.45 -1.56 6.44
CA ASP A 84 -4.76 -1.76 7.84
C ASP A 84 -6.25 -2.10 7.95
N ILE A 85 -6.54 -3.31 8.41
CA ILE A 85 -7.92 -3.80 8.54
C ILE A 85 -8.31 -3.72 10.01
N GLU A 86 -9.19 -2.76 10.32
CA GLU A 86 -9.65 -2.52 11.69
C GLU A 86 -11.04 -3.11 11.91
N GLY A 87 -11.24 -3.71 13.07
CA GLY A 87 -12.55 -4.18 13.51
C GLY A 87 -13.20 -5.20 12.60
N ALA A 88 -12.42 -5.91 11.78
CA ALA A 88 -12.94 -6.87 10.83
C ALA A 88 -13.12 -8.25 11.49
N SER A 89 -14.25 -8.87 11.22
CA SER A 89 -14.52 -10.26 11.60
C SER A 89 -14.34 -11.13 10.35
N VAL A 90 -13.09 -11.32 9.94
CA VAL A 90 -12.72 -12.06 8.73
C VAL A 90 -11.97 -13.32 9.16
N PRO A 91 -12.27 -14.48 8.57
CA PRO A 91 -11.48 -15.69 8.85
C PRO A 91 -9.99 -15.46 8.61
N GLY A 92 -9.15 -15.96 9.51
CA GLY A 92 -7.70 -15.79 9.40
C GLY A 92 -7.12 -16.29 8.10
N ASN A 93 -7.65 -17.41 7.57
CA ASN A 93 -7.20 -17.94 6.30
C ASN A 93 -7.50 -17.01 5.11
N GLN A 94 -8.58 -16.24 5.19
CA GLN A 94 -8.90 -15.25 4.16
C GLN A 94 -7.90 -14.09 4.19
N VAL A 95 -7.56 -13.61 5.39
CA VAL A 95 -6.56 -12.55 5.54
C VAL A 95 -5.20 -13.04 5.04
N ASP A 96 -4.82 -14.27 5.35
CA ASP A 96 -3.56 -14.84 4.89
C ASP A 96 -3.51 -14.96 3.37
N ALA A 97 -4.61 -15.33 2.75
CA ALA A 97 -4.70 -15.38 1.28
C ALA A 97 -4.51 -14.00 0.67
N TRP A 98 -5.13 -12.97 1.25
CA TRP A 98 -4.96 -11.58 0.79
C TRP A 98 -3.52 -11.11 0.94
N LYS A 99 -2.90 -11.41 2.09
CA LYS A 99 -1.49 -11.05 2.31
C LYS A 99 -0.59 -11.64 1.24
N ARG A 100 -0.82 -12.90 0.90
CA ARG A 100 -0.01 -13.61 -0.09
C ARG A 100 -0.18 -13.00 -1.49
N GLU A 101 -1.42 -12.79 -1.93
CA GLU A 101 -1.69 -12.22 -3.24
C GLU A 101 -1.17 -10.80 -3.36
N LEU A 102 -1.40 -9.98 -2.34
CA LEU A 102 -1.01 -8.58 -2.37
C LEU A 102 0.50 -8.39 -2.21
N SER A 103 1.18 -9.28 -1.48
CA SER A 103 2.62 -9.18 -1.31
C SER A 103 3.37 -9.35 -2.63
N GLU A 104 2.82 -10.11 -3.57
CA GLU A 104 3.41 -10.29 -4.90
C GLU A 104 3.46 -9.00 -5.70
N VAL A 105 2.62 -8.03 -5.39
CA VAL A 105 2.58 -6.73 -6.04
C VAL A 105 3.05 -5.60 -5.13
N GLY A 106 3.74 -5.93 -4.04
CA GLY A 106 4.33 -4.94 -3.14
C GLY A 106 3.37 -4.33 -2.12
N VAL A 107 2.29 -5.01 -1.81
CA VAL A 107 1.31 -4.53 -0.84
C VAL A 107 1.47 -5.28 0.48
N HIS A 108 1.52 -4.54 1.58
CA HIS A 108 1.67 -5.09 2.92
C HIS A 108 0.37 -4.94 3.69
N VAL A 109 -0.19 -6.06 4.13
CA VAL A 109 -1.45 -6.09 4.87
C VAL A 109 -1.16 -6.27 6.34
N THR A 110 -1.67 -5.36 7.17
CA THR A 110 -1.61 -5.47 8.63
C THR A 110 -3.02 -5.62 9.19
N LYS A 111 -3.10 -6.29 10.33
CA LYS A 111 -4.39 -6.50 10.96
C LYS A 111 -4.31 -6.15 12.43
#